data_9715e5c3a42d04979c7e887b08daf021
#
_entry.id   9715e5c3a42d04979c7e887b08daf021
#
_cell.length_a   1.000
_cell.length_b   1.000
_cell.length_c   1.000
_cell.angle_alpha   90.00
_cell.angle_beta   90.00
_cell.angle_gamma   90.00
#
_symmetry.space_group_name_H-M   'P 1'
#
loop_
_entity.id
_entity.type
_entity.pdbx_description
1 polymer ?
#
loop_
_entity_poly.entity_id
_entity_poly.type
_entity_poly.pdbx_seq_one_letter_code
_entity_poly.pdbx_strand_id
1 'polypeptide(L)'
;MTPEWEAAAKNGDVAALSSMLEAGTDPNARDSHGQTALMLAAHAGHGEVVRALINAGADPDRSAKFGLTATMLAVVSGHEAIATMLAEAGANLLAKGSGAPGFAGKTAADLARDRGLERLSAVLDPSSTAA
;
A
#
# COMPACT_ATOMS: atom_id res chain seq x y z
N MET A 1 2.68 -15.52 -7.40
CA MET A 1 2.56 -15.46 -5.92
C MET A 1 2.15 -16.82 -5.38
N THR A 2 2.83 -17.31 -4.36
CA THR A 2 2.47 -18.58 -3.72
C THR A 2 1.32 -18.39 -2.73
N PRO A 3 0.51 -19.44 -2.47
CA PRO A 3 -0.57 -19.33 -1.48
C PRO A 3 -0.06 -19.00 -0.07
N GLU A 4 1.10 -19.51 0.31
CA GLU A 4 1.71 -19.26 1.63
C GLU A 4 2.10 -17.80 1.81
N TRP A 5 2.69 -17.21 0.78
CA TRP A 5 3.07 -15.80 0.76
C TRP A 5 1.84 -14.90 0.85
N GLU A 6 0.85 -15.20 0.03
CA GLU A 6 -0.43 -14.47 0.02
C GLU A 6 -1.10 -14.55 1.40
N ALA A 7 -1.17 -15.75 1.99
CA ALA A 7 -1.78 -15.94 3.30
C ALA A 7 -1.05 -15.17 4.40
N ALA A 8 0.28 -15.17 4.38
CA ALA A 8 1.06 -14.42 5.36
C ALA A 8 0.77 -12.92 5.29
N ALA A 9 0.66 -12.37 4.08
CA ALA A 9 0.35 -10.96 3.88
C ALA A 9 -1.07 -10.62 4.34
N LYS A 10 -2.05 -11.44 3.97
CA LYS A 10 -3.46 -11.21 4.33
C LYS A 10 -3.74 -11.39 5.80
N ASN A 11 -3.04 -12.30 6.46
CA ASN A 11 -3.29 -12.64 7.86
C ASN A 11 -2.38 -11.91 8.84
N GLY A 12 -1.40 -11.15 8.34
CA GLY A 12 -0.49 -10.41 9.19
C GLY A 12 0.56 -11.28 9.87
N ASP A 13 0.88 -12.43 9.29
CA ASP A 13 1.90 -13.33 9.84
C ASP A 13 3.30 -12.85 9.46
N VAL A 14 3.81 -11.90 10.24
CA VAL A 14 5.10 -11.27 9.95
C VAL A 14 6.25 -12.26 10.08
N ALA A 15 6.16 -13.23 10.98
CA ALA A 15 7.20 -14.24 11.16
C ALA A 15 7.33 -15.13 9.92
N ALA A 16 6.20 -15.63 9.41
CA ALA A 16 6.18 -16.44 8.20
C ALA A 16 6.67 -15.64 7.00
N LEU A 17 6.20 -14.41 6.87
CA LEU A 17 6.59 -13.53 5.76
C LEU A 17 8.09 -13.24 5.79
N SER A 18 8.64 -12.93 6.96
CA SER A 18 10.08 -12.67 7.13
C SER A 18 10.92 -13.89 6.77
N SER A 19 10.48 -15.08 7.17
CA SER A 19 11.17 -16.33 6.82
C SER A 19 11.21 -16.56 5.31
N MET A 20 10.10 -16.26 4.63
CA MET A 20 10.03 -16.38 3.18
C MET A 20 10.93 -15.37 2.48
N LEU A 21 11.01 -14.13 3.00
CA LEU A 21 11.91 -13.12 2.47
C LEU A 21 13.38 -13.57 2.60
N GLU A 22 13.75 -14.14 3.74
CA GLU A 22 15.09 -14.67 3.95
C GLU A 22 15.39 -15.83 2.99
N ALA A 23 14.37 -16.60 2.62
CA ALA A 23 14.48 -17.69 1.67
C ALA A 23 14.53 -17.23 0.21
N GLY A 24 14.42 -15.93 -0.04
CA GLY A 24 14.54 -15.36 -1.38
C GLY A 24 13.23 -15.10 -2.12
N THR A 25 12.10 -15.12 -1.43
CA THR A 25 10.81 -14.77 -2.05
C THR A 25 10.85 -13.34 -2.58
N ASP A 26 10.37 -13.16 -3.83
CA ASP A 26 10.28 -11.84 -4.44
C ASP A 26 9.22 -11.00 -3.71
N PRO A 27 9.62 -9.88 -3.06
CA PRO A 27 8.65 -9.06 -2.34
C PRO A 27 7.64 -8.35 -3.26
N ASN A 28 7.92 -8.31 -4.56
CA ASN A 28 7.07 -7.63 -5.55
C ASN A 28 6.21 -8.59 -6.37
N ALA A 29 6.15 -9.86 -6.01
CA ALA A 29 5.31 -10.83 -6.71
C ALA A 29 3.84 -10.41 -6.67
N ARG A 30 3.13 -10.65 -7.78
CA ARG A 30 1.71 -10.28 -7.92
C ARG A 30 0.82 -11.51 -7.94
N ASP A 31 -0.39 -11.35 -7.43
CA ASP A 31 -1.43 -12.37 -7.54
C ASP A 31 -2.15 -12.26 -8.90
N SER A 32 -3.19 -13.06 -9.10
CA SER A 32 -3.98 -13.05 -10.34
C SER A 32 -4.74 -11.74 -10.58
N HIS A 33 -4.87 -10.90 -9.56
CA HIS A 33 -5.52 -9.59 -9.64
C HIS A 33 -4.51 -8.44 -9.75
N GLY A 34 -3.24 -8.76 -9.90
CA GLY A 34 -2.17 -7.76 -9.95
C GLY A 34 -1.80 -7.16 -8.62
N GLN A 35 -2.29 -7.72 -7.51
CA GLN A 35 -1.98 -7.21 -6.17
C GLN A 35 -0.67 -7.77 -5.65
N THR A 36 0.12 -6.94 -4.99
CA THR A 36 1.34 -7.33 -4.29
C THR A 36 1.03 -7.62 -2.82
N ALA A 37 1.96 -8.26 -2.12
CA ALA A 37 1.83 -8.48 -0.67
C ALA A 37 1.66 -7.15 0.08
N LEU A 38 2.36 -6.11 -0.37
CA LEU A 38 2.25 -4.77 0.23
C LEU A 38 0.82 -4.23 0.15
N MET A 39 0.17 -4.41 -0.99
CA MET A 39 -1.23 -4.01 -1.17
C MET A 39 -2.17 -4.81 -0.28
N LEU A 40 -1.97 -6.12 -0.22
CA LEU A 40 -2.80 -7.01 0.61
C LEU A 40 -2.68 -6.64 2.09
N ALA A 41 -1.46 -6.41 2.57
CA ALA A 41 -1.21 -6.04 3.96
C ALA A 41 -1.74 -4.64 4.29
N ALA A 42 -1.57 -3.69 3.37
CA ALA A 42 -2.07 -2.33 3.55
C ALA A 42 -3.59 -2.29 3.62
N HIS A 43 -4.26 -3.06 2.77
CA HIS A 43 -5.72 -3.17 2.77
C HIS A 43 -6.23 -3.81 4.06
N ALA A 44 -5.55 -4.85 4.53
CA ALA A 44 -5.94 -5.59 5.74
C ALA A 44 -5.55 -4.91 7.05
N GLY A 45 -4.67 -3.90 7.01
CA GLY A 45 -4.26 -3.16 8.20
C GLY A 45 -3.09 -3.79 8.97
N HIS A 46 -2.26 -4.58 8.31
CA HIS A 46 -1.14 -5.26 8.95
C HIS A 46 0.16 -4.43 8.84
N GLY A 47 0.30 -3.45 9.73
CA GLY A 47 1.42 -2.51 9.71
C GLY A 47 2.80 -3.16 9.84
N GLU A 48 2.93 -4.22 10.64
CA GLU A 48 4.20 -4.92 10.82
C GLU A 48 4.64 -5.62 9.53
N VAL A 49 3.68 -6.21 8.80
CA VAL A 49 3.96 -6.82 7.50
C VAL A 49 4.36 -5.76 6.48
N VAL A 50 3.65 -4.64 6.47
CA VAL A 50 3.99 -3.51 5.60
C VAL A 50 5.42 -3.05 5.86
N ARG A 51 5.79 -2.88 7.11
CA ARG A 51 7.15 -2.47 7.48
C ARG A 51 8.20 -3.47 7.05
N ALA A 52 7.94 -4.76 7.27
CA ALA A 52 8.86 -5.82 6.85
C ALA A 52 9.08 -5.82 5.33
N LEU A 53 8.00 -5.62 4.57
CA LEU A 53 8.07 -5.55 3.11
C LEU A 53 8.84 -4.32 2.64
N ILE A 54 8.60 -3.17 3.23
CA ILE A 54 9.34 -1.93 2.92
C ILE A 54 10.84 -2.15 3.19
N ASN A 55 11.18 -2.71 4.34
CA ASN A 55 12.57 -2.97 4.71
C ASN A 55 13.24 -3.98 3.77
N ALA A 56 12.47 -4.85 3.16
CA ALA A 56 12.97 -5.83 2.19
C ALA A 56 13.05 -5.26 0.76
N GLY A 57 12.75 -4.00 0.56
CA GLY A 57 12.82 -3.36 -0.75
C GLY A 57 11.59 -3.53 -1.62
N ALA A 58 10.42 -3.84 -1.03
CA ALA A 58 9.18 -3.87 -1.79
C ALA A 58 8.90 -2.52 -2.45
N ASP A 59 8.47 -2.56 -3.71
CA ASP A 59 8.16 -1.35 -4.47
C ASP A 59 6.77 -0.83 -4.06
N PRO A 60 6.69 0.34 -3.40
CA PRO A 60 5.40 0.88 -2.96
C PRO A 60 4.55 1.44 -4.11
N ASP A 61 5.14 1.59 -5.29
CA ASP A 61 4.49 2.26 -6.42
C ASP A 61 3.82 1.30 -7.41
N ARG A 62 3.91 0.00 -7.17
CA ARG A 62 3.17 -0.97 -7.97
C ARG A 62 1.68 -0.69 -7.85
N SER A 63 0.97 -0.78 -8.96
CA SER A 63 -0.48 -0.57 -8.97
C SER A 63 -1.19 -1.84 -9.44
N ALA A 64 -2.34 -2.08 -8.84
CA ALA A 64 -3.26 -3.13 -9.26
C ALA A 64 -4.30 -2.55 -10.22
N LYS A 65 -5.36 -3.29 -10.47
CA LYS A 65 -6.48 -2.87 -11.32
C LYS A 65 -6.97 -1.47 -10.87
N PHE A 66 -7.36 -0.65 -11.82
CA PHE A 66 -7.81 0.74 -11.65
C PHE A 66 -6.72 1.68 -11.11
N GLY A 67 -5.45 1.32 -11.25
CA GLY A 67 -4.33 2.14 -10.79
C GLY A 67 -4.20 2.23 -9.28
N LEU A 68 -4.80 1.31 -8.53
CA LEU A 68 -4.77 1.35 -7.07
C LEU A 68 -3.40 0.95 -6.53
N THR A 69 -2.83 1.82 -5.70
CA THR A 69 -1.56 1.57 -5.01
C THR A 69 -1.81 1.12 -3.58
N ALA A 70 -0.76 0.63 -2.91
CA ALA A 70 -0.85 0.27 -1.50
C ALA A 70 -1.30 1.46 -0.63
N THR A 71 -0.79 2.67 -0.91
CA THR A 71 -1.17 3.87 -0.18
C THR A 71 -2.68 4.15 -0.32
N MET A 72 -3.21 4.06 -1.53
CA MET A 72 -4.64 4.26 -1.77
C MET A 72 -5.47 3.22 -1.02
N LEU A 73 -5.06 1.95 -1.05
CA LEU A 73 -5.77 0.88 -0.34
C LEU A 73 -5.77 1.11 1.17
N ALA A 74 -4.66 1.58 1.73
CA ALA A 74 -4.61 1.94 3.15
C ALA A 74 -5.59 3.06 3.49
N VAL A 75 -5.67 4.08 2.65
CA VAL A 75 -6.59 5.22 2.83
C VAL A 75 -8.04 4.76 2.81
N VAL A 76 -8.44 4.03 1.76
CA VAL A 76 -9.85 3.63 1.62
C VAL A 76 -10.28 2.61 2.67
N SER A 77 -9.34 1.92 3.29
CA SER A 77 -9.60 0.97 4.37
C SER A 77 -9.48 1.60 5.76
N GLY A 78 -9.14 2.90 5.83
CA GLY A 78 -9.05 3.63 7.09
C GLY A 78 -7.78 3.39 7.89
N HIS A 79 -6.73 2.85 7.28
CA HIS A 79 -5.46 2.55 7.95
C HIS A 79 -4.47 3.72 7.80
N GLU A 80 -4.71 4.78 8.56
CA GLU A 80 -3.97 6.04 8.42
C GLU A 80 -2.48 5.90 8.72
N ALA A 81 -2.13 5.13 9.76
CA ALA A 81 -0.72 4.91 10.12
C ALA A 81 0.05 4.23 8.98
N ILE A 82 -0.59 3.27 8.31
CA ILE A 82 0.03 2.56 7.18
C ILE A 82 0.21 3.51 5.99
N ALA A 83 -0.81 4.32 5.69
CA ALA A 83 -0.71 5.30 4.61
C ALA A 83 0.44 6.27 4.86
N THR A 84 0.59 6.75 6.09
CA THR A 84 1.70 7.63 6.50
C THR A 84 3.04 6.92 6.36
N MET A 85 3.11 5.66 6.79
CA MET A 85 4.31 4.84 6.68
C MET A 85 4.77 4.69 5.23
N LEU A 86 3.83 4.46 4.32
CA LEU A 86 4.12 4.33 2.89
C LEU A 86 4.61 5.65 2.30
N ALA A 87 4.00 6.78 2.70
CA ALA A 87 4.44 8.10 2.27
C ALA A 87 5.87 8.38 2.74
N GLU A 88 6.19 8.06 4.00
CA GLU A 88 7.53 8.22 4.56
C GLU A 88 8.56 7.32 3.87
N ALA A 89 8.12 6.18 3.36
CA ALA A 89 8.98 5.27 2.62
C ALA A 89 9.22 5.70 1.16
N GLY A 90 8.66 6.81 0.74
CA GLY A 90 8.88 7.37 -0.59
C GLY A 90 7.85 6.98 -1.65
N ALA A 91 6.67 6.52 -1.26
CA ALA A 91 5.61 6.21 -2.21
C ALA A 91 5.28 7.41 -3.11
N ASN A 92 4.98 7.15 -4.38
CA ASN A 92 4.62 8.18 -5.33
C ASN A 92 3.21 8.72 -5.02
N LEU A 93 3.15 9.91 -4.43
CA LEU A 93 1.89 10.55 -4.05
C LEU A 93 1.18 11.24 -5.20
N LEU A 94 1.79 11.26 -6.39
CA LEU A 94 1.17 11.80 -7.61
C LEU A 94 0.35 10.75 -8.37
N ALA A 95 0.46 9.48 -8.01
CA ALA A 95 -0.29 8.39 -8.65
C ALA A 95 -1.79 8.63 -8.52
N LYS A 96 -2.52 8.38 -9.60
CA LYS A 96 -3.97 8.57 -9.66
C LYS A 96 -4.67 7.27 -10.00
N GLY A 97 -5.83 7.05 -9.39
CA GLY A 97 -6.70 5.94 -9.75
C GLY A 97 -7.30 6.14 -11.14
N SER A 98 -7.85 5.07 -11.69
CA SER A 98 -8.48 5.10 -13.01
C SER A 98 -9.68 4.14 -13.06
N GLY A 99 -10.61 4.42 -13.95
CA GLY A 99 -11.67 3.48 -14.33
C GLY A 99 -12.78 3.20 -13.34
N ALA A 100 -12.53 3.21 -12.07
CA ALA A 100 -13.53 2.90 -11.05
C ALA A 100 -14.20 4.18 -10.53
N PRO A 101 -15.53 4.18 -10.30
CA PRO A 101 -16.20 5.31 -9.67
C PRO A 101 -15.56 5.64 -8.32
N GLY A 102 -15.33 6.92 -8.07
CA GLY A 102 -14.73 7.38 -6.81
C GLY A 102 -13.21 7.33 -6.77
N PHE A 103 -12.55 6.74 -7.77
CA PHE A 103 -11.08 6.67 -7.84
C PHE A 103 -10.49 7.38 -9.04
N ALA A 104 -11.25 7.50 -10.12
CA ALA A 104 -10.75 8.05 -11.38
C ALA A 104 -10.19 9.46 -11.21
N GLY A 105 -8.94 9.65 -11.57
CA GLY A 105 -8.25 10.93 -11.49
C GLY A 105 -7.88 11.38 -10.09
N LYS A 106 -8.04 10.54 -9.07
CA LYS A 106 -7.79 10.91 -7.67
C LYS A 106 -6.49 10.35 -7.16
N THR A 107 -5.76 11.19 -6.41
CA THR A 107 -4.56 10.78 -5.67
C THR A 107 -4.97 10.22 -4.31
N ALA A 108 -4.00 9.64 -3.58
CA ALA A 108 -4.26 9.19 -2.21
C ALA A 108 -4.72 10.34 -1.31
N ALA A 109 -4.17 11.54 -1.48
CA ALA A 109 -4.62 12.73 -0.73
C ALA A 109 -6.08 13.07 -1.03
N ASP A 110 -6.49 13.00 -2.29
CA ASP A 110 -7.89 13.24 -2.69
C ASP A 110 -8.82 12.22 -2.05
N LEU A 111 -8.42 10.95 -2.04
CA LEU A 111 -9.21 9.87 -1.43
C LEU A 111 -9.35 10.08 0.08
N ALA A 112 -8.30 10.54 0.74
CA ALA A 112 -8.33 10.87 2.17
C ALA A 112 -9.29 12.03 2.44
N ARG A 113 -9.22 13.07 1.62
CA ARG A 113 -10.11 14.24 1.74
C ARG A 113 -11.57 13.84 1.56
N ASP A 114 -11.87 12.98 0.59
CA ASP A 114 -13.23 12.49 0.34
C ASP A 114 -13.81 11.75 1.54
N ARG A 115 -12.97 11.22 2.40
CA ARG A 115 -13.36 10.48 3.60
C ARG A 115 -13.31 11.31 4.88
N GLY A 116 -13.05 12.62 4.75
CA GLY A 116 -12.95 13.52 5.91
C GLY A 116 -11.67 13.36 6.70
N LEU A 117 -10.67 12.69 6.16
CA LEU A 117 -9.38 12.46 6.81
C LEU A 117 -8.42 13.60 6.45
N GLU A 118 -8.72 14.80 6.97
CA GLU A 118 -8.01 16.01 6.56
C GLU A 118 -6.52 16.01 6.94
N ARG A 119 -6.17 15.51 8.12
CA ARG A 119 -4.77 15.42 8.53
C ARG A 119 -4.00 14.48 7.60
N LEU A 120 -4.60 13.33 7.29
CA LEU A 120 -3.99 12.37 6.38
C LEU A 120 -3.87 12.96 4.98
N SER A 121 -4.90 13.64 4.51
CA SER A 121 -4.87 14.32 3.22
C SER A 121 -3.69 15.29 3.14
N ALA A 122 -3.46 16.06 4.20
CA ALA A 122 -2.32 16.97 4.26
C ALA A 122 -0.97 16.26 4.21
N VAL A 123 -0.86 15.14 4.93
CA VAL A 123 0.37 14.31 4.93
C VAL A 123 0.64 13.73 3.54
N LEU A 124 -0.41 13.31 2.84
CA LEU A 124 -0.30 12.67 1.53
C LEU A 124 -0.29 13.66 0.36
N ASP A 125 -0.48 14.95 0.63
CA ASP A 125 -0.47 15.98 -0.40
C ASP A 125 0.95 16.15 -0.94
N PRO A 126 1.18 15.95 -2.24
CA PRO A 126 2.51 16.10 -2.83
C PRO A 126 3.14 17.47 -2.60
N SER A 127 2.32 18.52 -2.51
CA SER A 127 2.81 19.87 -2.29
C SER A 127 3.35 20.08 -0.88
N SER A 128 2.87 19.33 0.12
CA SER A 128 3.32 19.44 1.50
C SER A 128 4.70 18.84 1.74
N THR A 129 5.17 17.98 0.82
CA THR A 129 6.48 17.33 0.91
C THR A 129 7.57 18.10 0.16
N ALA A 130 7.22 19.19 -0.47
CA ALA A 130 8.11 19.97 -1.32
C ALA A 130 9.01 20.96 -0.53
N ALA A 131 9.04 20.84 0.75
CA ALA A 131 9.82 21.73 1.59
C ALA A 131 11.33 21.51 1.45
#